data_e6c8c923b9792428fc9d6c1e93b293f2
#
_entry.id   e6c8c923b9792428fc9d6c1e93b293f2
#
_cell.length_a   1.000
_cell.length_b   1.000
_cell.length_c   1.000
_cell.angle_alpha   90.00
_cell.angle_beta   90.00
_cell.angle_gamma   90.00
#
_symmetry.space_group_name_H-M   'P 1'
#
loop_
_entity.id
_entity.type
_entity.pdbx_description
1 polymer ?
#
loop_
_entity_poly.entity_id
_entity_poly.type
_entity_poly.pdbx_seq_one_letter_code
_entity_poly.pdbx_strand_id
1 'polypeptide(L)'
;MGGELIETVLDDLRSSHDPHIVVIEAPPGYGKSTSAPLLAKELYERRLCSNFIHVLPLRAIVSDLYRNFYLRIFTTDDDHVIREAREAFESMGLGAEDVAYQMCMDLLLKEEVSGCCTDLVSVRKSPAFDARAVVSTLDSFAYNLMRAPVIDSFKQVKRYAIVRARIFTSAILFDEAHMILRYPDEEDTERMLVFFKKMIEYSLSSRTPLVIMSATLGEWFRQKLESWSSRRVRMFTLGYEGEARDHRVVVEDRDFLEQALMIKWRTELLRNEGIADKAGELADSGKRVLIVRDYIRDTITNYRQLREKGIDAVLLHGQLTVGDRARATLKVEERMRRGDGFAVVATPIVEAGVNWDFDAALRDATNTFSLVQVAGRVCRSRKYCECEGEIYVVTHEKCNQSLVNFLDRVKRENIRIDWRIPFDYGNGARAYGYERVVNLQSGLEELEERGDEDVYEVLFFAFMLPSRVVSSLESIMNYSLLREPLAHFFVGGKDDLAGGGLSEIIDRTATYSLSLAERLRERLLGFAAVGVSEDKASVEEAAEIVYYDGDLPMDENSYARASSHLLKKLVERDANPLFVCYLVDESAYDSGVGFRAG
;
A
#
# COMPACT_ATOMS: atom_id res chain seq x y z
N MET A 1 18.91 9.88 -9.38
CA MET A 1 17.83 9.19 -8.65
C MET A 1 16.62 8.86 -9.54
N GLY A 2 16.05 9.72 -10.24
CA GLY A 2 14.99 9.45 -11.24
C GLY A 2 15.59 9.57 -12.62
N GLY A 3 14.93 8.99 -13.63
CA GLY A 3 15.26 9.29 -15.01
C GLY A 3 14.86 10.72 -15.40
N GLU A 4 14.97 11.03 -16.66
CA GLU A 4 14.72 12.36 -17.24
C GLU A 4 13.33 12.93 -16.89
N LEU A 5 12.35 12.04 -16.66
CA LEU A 5 11.01 12.46 -16.21
C LEU A 5 11.06 13.14 -14.83
N ILE A 6 11.78 12.60 -13.86
CA ILE A 6 11.87 13.19 -12.51
C ILE A 6 12.64 14.52 -12.57
N GLU A 7 13.72 14.60 -13.32
CA GLU A 7 14.45 15.86 -13.53
C GLU A 7 13.56 16.94 -14.14
N THR A 8 12.75 16.59 -15.14
CA THR A 8 11.78 17.52 -15.75
C THR A 8 10.75 18.02 -14.73
N VAL A 9 10.28 17.14 -13.83
CA VAL A 9 9.36 17.53 -12.73
C VAL A 9 10.06 18.48 -11.77
N LEU A 10 11.31 18.20 -11.38
CA LEU A 10 12.08 19.08 -10.49
C LEU A 10 12.30 20.46 -11.10
N ASP A 11 12.62 20.53 -12.40
CA ASP A 11 12.77 21.80 -13.13
C ASP A 11 11.46 22.58 -13.20
N ASP A 12 10.35 21.89 -13.41
CA ASP A 12 9.03 22.49 -13.35
C ASP A 12 8.72 23.05 -11.97
N LEU A 13 8.96 22.28 -10.93
CA LEU A 13 8.79 22.73 -9.56
C LEU A 13 9.69 23.94 -9.24
N ARG A 14 10.90 24.04 -9.78
CA ARG A 14 11.80 25.21 -9.65
C ARG A 14 11.26 26.45 -10.32
N SER A 15 10.65 26.32 -11.49
CA SER A 15 10.22 27.45 -12.33
C SER A 15 8.79 27.92 -12.06
N SER A 16 7.90 27.06 -11.59
CA SER A 16 6.47 27.34 -11.38
C SER A 16 6.21 28.28 -10.21
N HIS A 17 5.32 29.25 -10.34
CA HIS A 17 5.02 30.25 -9.30
C HIS A 17 3.81 29.86 -8.44
N ASP A 18 2.94 28.96 -8.91
CA ASP A 18 1.77 28.51 -8.18
C ASP A 18 1.93 27.08 -7.65
N PRO A 19 1.48 26.78 -6.42
CA PRO A 19 1.42 25.41 -5.95
C PRO A 19 0.38 24.64 -6.77
N HIS A 20 0.87 23.92 -7.77
CA HIS A 20 0.04 23.05 -8.59
C HIS A 20 -0.12 21.69 -7.92
N ILE A 21 -1.17 20.99 -8.29
CA ILE A 21 -1.19 19.54 -8.12
C ILE A 21 -0.32 18.97 -9.23
N VAL A 22 0.72 18.26 -8.84
CA VAL A 22 1.64 17.59 -9.77
C VAL A 22 1.29 16.10 -9.79
N VAL A 23 1.16 15.54 -10.97
CA VAL A 23 0.93 14.11 -11.19
C VAL A 23 2.12 13.53 -11.93
N ILE A 24 2.73 12.49 -11.38
CA ILE A 24 3.85 11.77 -11.98
C ILE A 24 3.39 10.36 -12.31
N GLU A 25 3.26 10.08 -13.60
CA GLU A 25 2.92 8.75 -14.08
C GLU A 25 4.14 8.11 -14.75
N ALA A 26 4.72 7.12 -14.08
CA ALA A 26 5.89 6.40 -14.56
C ALA A 26 5.83 4.92 -14.22
N PRO A 27 6.43 4.04 -15.00
CA PRO A 27 6.37 2.59 -14.80
C PRO A 27 6.78 2.12 -13.40
N PRO A 28 6.36 0.90 -12.99
CA PRO A 28 6.87 0.29 -11.77
C PRO A 28 8.41 0.20 -11.81
N GLY A 29 9.05 0.57 -10.70
CA GLY A 29 10.52 0.54 -10.59
C GLY A 29 11.26 1.70 -11.25
N TYR A 30 10.58 2.73 -11.74
CA TYR A 30 11.19 3.94 -12.31
C TYR A 30 11.89 4.84 -11.27
N GLY A 31 11.59 4.68 -9.98
CA GLY A 31 12.20 5.46 -8.90
C GLY A 31 11.29 6.56 -8.30
N LYS A 32 9.98 6.54 -8.59
CA LYS A 32 9.02 7.53 -8.06
C LYS A 32 9.08 7.69 -6.54
N SER A 33 8.93 6.59 -5.81
CA SER A 33 8.89 6.62 -4.34
C SER A 33 10.19 7.12 -3.73
N THR A 34 11.32 6.77 -4.33
CA THR A 34 12.66 7.19 -3.85
C THR A 34 12.99 8.64 -4.22
N SER A 35 12.31 9.24 -5.19
CA SER A 35 12.46 10.67 -5.53
C SER A 35 11.68 11.62 -4.59
N ALA A 36 10.85 11.07 -3.69
CA ALA A 36 10.05 11.87 -2.76
C ALA A 36 10.85 12.92 -1.96
N PRO A 37 12.04 12.62 -1.40
CA PRO A 37 12.86 13.64 -0.73
C PRO A 37 13.29 14.79 -1.62
N LEU A 38 13.62 14.53 -2.90
CA LEU A 38 14.02 15.57 -3.86
C LEU A 38 12.83 16.49 -4.19
N LEU A 39 11.66 15.91 -4.45
CA LEU A 39 10.43 16.66 -4.70
C LEU A 39 10.06 17.54 -3.50
N ALA A 40 10.17 16.99 -2.29
CA ALA A 40 9.92 17.73 -1.06
C ALA A 40 10.91 18.89 -0.86
N LYS A 41 12.20 18.67 -1.17
CA LYS A 41 13.26 19.69 -1.11
C LYS A 41 12.92 20.89 -2.00
N GLU A 42 12.56 20.67 -3.28
CA GLU A 42 12.23 21.75 -4.20
C GLU A 42 11.04 22.59 -3.70
N LEU A 43 10.02 21.94 -3.13
CA LEU A 43 8.88 22.63 -2.53
C LEU A 43 9.26 23.40 -1.26
N TYR A 44 10.17 22.85 -0.45
CA TYR A 44 10.69 23.48 0.78
C TYR A 44 11.54 24.71 0.46
N GLU A 45 12.50 24.62 -0.46
CA GLU A 45 13.38 25.73 -0.87
C GLU A 45 12.56 26.93 -1.40
N ARG A 46 11.44 26.65 -2.02
CA ARG A 46 10.47 27.65 -2.45
C ARG A 46 9.54 28.17 -1.36
N ARG A 47 9.69 27.69 -0.14
CA ARG A 47 8.85 28.07 1.02
C ARG A 47 7.35 27.75 0.84
N LEU A 48 7.04 26.73 0.05
CA LEU A 48 5.66 26.25 -0.16
C LEU A 48 5.23 25.28 0.94
N CYS A 49 6.21 24.66 1.63
CA CYS A 49 5.98 23.78 2.76
C CYS A 49 7.10 23.92 3.80
N SER A 50 6.84 23.46 5.02
CA SER A 50 7.84 23.37 6.09
C SER A 50 8.17 21.92 6.49
N ASN A 51 7.34 20.99 6.04
CA ASN A 51 7.41 19.57 6.34
C ASN A 51 6.98 18.79 5.10
N PHE A 52 7.11 17.45 5.12
CA PHE A 52 6.49 16.62 4.10
C PHE A 52 5.87 15.36 4.68
N ILE A 53 4.85 14.85 3.98
CA ILE A 53 4.14 13.63 4.33
C ILE A 53 4.11 12.74 3.08
N HIS A 54 4.73 11.56 3.18
CA HIS A 54 4.68 10.54 2.14
C HIS A 54 3.57 9.56 2.46
N VAL A 55 2.48 9.64 1.72
CA VAL A 55 1.27 8.83 1.92
C VAL A 55 1.29 7.63 0.99
N LEU A 56 1.10 6.46 1.56
CA LEU A 56 1.08 5.19 0.85
C LEU A 56 -0.18 4.38 1.22
N PRO A 57 -0.78 3.64 0.29
CA PRO A 57 -2.08 3.01 0.53
C PRO A 57 -2.05 1.80 1.48
N LEU A 58 -0.92 1.13 1.63
CA LEU A 58 -0.80 -0.10 2.40
C LEU A 58 0.29 -0.04 3.46
N ARG A 59 0.02 -0.66 4.63
CA ARG A 59 0.99 -0.79 5.74
C ARG A 59 2.30 -1.45 5.32
N ALA A 60 2.20 -2.53 4.53
CA ALA A 60 3.39 -3.25 4.07
C ALA A 60 4.34 -2.35 3.28
N ILE A 61 3.81 -1.45 2.44
CA ILE A 61 4.60 -0.50 1.66
C ILE A 61 5.22 0.56 2.56
N VAL A 62 4.45 1.09 3.51
CA VAL A 62 4.96 2.08 4.49
C VAL A 62 6.13 1.48 5.26
N SER A 63 5.97 0.26 5.77
CA SER A 63 7.00 -0.44 6.53
C SER A 63 8.25 -0.72 5.71
N ASP A 64 8.09 -1.21 4.50
CA ASP A 64 9.19 -1.51 3.59
C ASP A 64 9.95 -0.23 3.20
N LEU A 65 9.24 0.80 2.77
CA LEU A 65 9.83 2.07 2.36
C LEU A 65 10.52 2.78 3.53
N TYR A 66 9.89 2.77 4.71
CA TYR A 66 10.47 3.39 5.90
C TYR A 66 11.81 2.71 6.27
N ARG A 67 11.83 1.37 6.37
CA ARG A 67 13.04 0.62 6.74
C ARG A 67 14.11 0.60 5.67
N ASN A 68 13.72 0.27 4.44
CA ASN A 68 14.67 0.00 3.36
C ASN A 68 15.11 1.26 2.62
N PHE A 69 14.47 2.39 2.87
CA PHE A 69 14.84 3.66 2.27
C PHE A 69 15.04 4.76 3.32
N TYR A 70 14.02 5.20 4.05
CA TYR A 70 14.12 6.36 4.93
C TYR A 70 15.12 6.19 6.07
N LEU A 71 15.15 5.05 6.76
CA LEU A 71 16.16 4.79 7.80
C LEU A 71 17.57 4.69 7.22
N ARG A 72 17.71 4.14 6.01
CA ARG A 72 19.01 4.01 5.35
C ARG A 72 19.61 5.34 4.91
N ILE A 73 18.79 6.37 4.69
CA ILE A 73 19.29 7.73 4.36
C ILE A 73 20.38 8.17 5.36
N PHE A 74 20.25 7.81 6.62
CA PHE A 74 21.16 8.26 7.68
C PHE A 74 22.18 7.20 8.15
N THR A 75 22.08 5.96 7.66
CA THR A 75 22.88 4.82 8.17
C THR A 75 23.83 4.20 7.16
N THR A 76 23.66 4.44 5.86
CA THR A 76 24.51 3.81 4.82
C THR A 76 24.96 4.82 3.77
N ASP A 77 26.16 4.63 3.20
CA ASP A 77 26.73 5.50 2.14
C ASP A 77 26.89 4.82 0.79
N ASP A 78 26.51 3.55 0.69
CA ASP A 78 26.89 2.71 -0.45
C ASP A 78 26.04 2.92 -1.71
N ASP A 79 24.91 3.62 -1.61
CA ASP A 79 23.93 3.78 -2.68
C ASP A 79 23.79 5.25 -3.10
N HIS A 80 23.96 5.53 -4.40
CA HIS A 80 23.79 6.87 -4.98
C HIS A 80 22.41 7.47 -4.66
N VAL A 81 21.36 6.65 -4.73
CA VAL A 81 19.98 7.08 -4.44
C VAL A 81 19.84 7.54 -2.97
N ILE A 82 20.49 6.82 -2.06
CA ILE A 82 20.50 7.16 -0.63
C ILE A 82 21.26 8.46 -0.38
N ARG A 83 22.40 8.67 -1.07
CA ARG A 83 23.19 9.90 -0.92
C ARG A 83 22.43 11.13 -1.40
N GLU A 84 21.79 11.08 -2.57
CA GLU A 84 20.99 12.20 -3.07
C GLU A 84 19.80 12.51 -2.14
N ALA A 85 19.14 11.49 -1.60
CA ALA A 85 18.08 11.66 -0.62
C ALA A 85 18.59 12.32 0.66
N ARG A 86 19.80 11.93 1.14
CA ARG A 86 20.47 12.55 2.29
C ARG A 86 20.75 14.03 2.05
N GLU A 87 21.37 14.37 0.93
CA GLU A 87 21.64 15.75 0.56
C GLU A 87 20.36 16.60 0.53
N ALA A 88 19.25 16.01 0.04
CA ALA A 88 17.94 16.67 0.07
C ALA A 88 17.46 16.89 1.52
N PHE A 89 17.59 15.91 2.40
CA PHE A 89 17.23 16.05 3.82
C PHE A 89 18.09 17.09 4.54
N GLU A 90 19.41 17.04 4.37
CA GLU A 90 20.35 17.99 4.94
C GLU A 90 20.07 19.43 4.48
N SER A 91 19.74 19.64 3.21
CA SER A 91 19.37 20.96 2.68
C SER A 91 18.09 21.52 3.31
N MET A 92 17.17 20.65 3.72
CA MET A 92 15.97 21.02 4.47
C MET A 92 16.23 21.16 5.98
N GLY A 93 17.45 20.90 6.45
CA GLY A 93 17.82 20.86 7.86
C GLY A 93 17.11 19.73 8.61
N LEU A 94 16.99 18.54 7.99
CA LEU A 94 16.38 17.35 8.57
C LEU A 94 17.45 16.33 8.94
N GLY A 95 17.36 15.79 10.15
CA GLY A 95 18.15 14.67 10.65
C GLY A 95 17.31 13.39 10.81
N ALA A 96 17.94 12.33 11.28
CA ALA A 96 17.26 11.05 11.54
C ALA A 96 16.10 11.21 12.54
N GLU A 97 16.24 12.10 13.51
CA GLU A 97 15.23 12.42 14.52
C GLU A 97 14.00 13.13 13.96
N ASP A 98 14.07 13.69 12.76
CA ASP A 98 12.95 14.37 12.10
C ASP A 98 12.09 13.42 11.29
N VAL A 99 12.52 12.18 11.06
CA VAL A 99 11.80 11.19 10.25
C VAL A 99 10.99 10.26 11.14
N ALA A 100 9.73 10.11 10.82
CA ALA A 100 8.83 9.23 11.54
C ALA A 100 7.90 8.49 10.60
N TYR A 101 7.29 7.41 11.08
CA TYR A 101 6.21 6.76 10.38
C TYR A 101 4.89 6.88 11.14
N GLN A 102 3.78 6.72 10.43
CA GLN A 102 2.46 6.70 11.03
C GLN A 102 1.54 5.73 10.31
N MET A 103 1.05 4.76 11.04
CA MET A 103 0.05 3.79 10.62
C MET A 103 -1.04 3.67 11.69
N CYS A 104 -2.29 3.46 11.32
CA CYS A 104 -3.38 3.23 12.28
C CYS A 104 -3.28 1.84 12.90
N MET A 105 -3.56 1.75 14.21
CA MET A 105 -3.67 0.47 14.95
C MET A 105 -2.53 -0.49 14.62
N ASP A 106 -1.31 -0.08 14.92
CA ASP A 106 -0.11 -0.79 14.47
C ASP A 106 0.21 -2.00 15.30
N LEU A 107 0.28 -3.13 14.64
CA LEU A 107 1.20 -4.18 15.06
C LEU A 107 2.62 -3.68 14.77
N LEU A 108 3.45 -3.65 15.78
CA LEU A 108 4.89 -3.42 15.62
C LEU A 108 5.44 -4.48 14.66
N LEU A 109 6.35 -4.08 13.80
CA LEU A 109 6.99 -5.04 12.92
C LEU A 109 7.86 -5.98 13.73
N LYS A 110 7.81 -7.27 13.41
CA LYS A 110 8.56 -8.30 14.13
C LYS A 110 10.04 -7.98 14.27
N GLU A 111 10.66 -7.39 13.25
CA GLU A 111 12.07 -7.01 13.28
C GLU A 111 12.35 -5.83 14.23
N GLU A 112 11.39 -4.95 14.44
CA GLU A 112 11.47 -3.89 15.45
C GLU A 112 11.41 -4.47 16.86
N VAL A 113 10.74 -5.60 17.02
CA VAL A 113 10.62 -6.33 18.29
C VAL A 113 11.75 -7.34 18.50
N SER A 114 12.15 -8.07 17.45
CA SER A 114 13.16 -9.14 17.52
C SER A 114 14.60 -8.70 17.36
N GLY A 115 14.84 -7.55 16.73
CA GLY A 115 16.21 -7.06 16.43
C GLY A 115 16.87 -6.36 17.60
N CYS A 116 16.14 -5.67 18.43
CA CYS A 116 16.65 -5.01 19.63
C CYS A 116 15.50 -4.50 20.49
N CYS A 117 15.32 -5.04 21.68
CA CYS A 117 14.29 -4.57 22.63
C CYS A 117 14.49 -3.10 23.05
N THR A 118 15.68 -2.55 22.81
CA THR A 118 15.98 -1.15 23.04
C THR A 118 15.45 -0.23 21.94
N ASP A 119 15.11 -0.75 20.75
CA ASP A 119 14.77 0.06 19.58
C ASP A 119 13.25 0.23 19.35
N LEU A 120 12.40 -0.46 20.09
CA LEU A 120 10.96 -0.16 20.11
C LEU A 120 10.67 1.29 20.53
N VAL A 121 11.55 1.87 21.32
CA VAL A 121 11.50 3.28 21.75
C VAL A 121 12.17 4.20 20.71
N SER A 122 13.04 3.68 19.85
CA SER A 122 13.80 4.48 18.87
C SER A 122 13.09 4.65 17.53
N VAL A 123 12.15 3.76 17.18
CA VAL A 123 11.35 3.94 15.96
C VAL A 123 10.30 5.01 16.21
N ARG A 124 10.53 6.19 15.63
CA ARG A 124 9.70 7.35 15.90
C ARG A 124 8.34 7.23 15.23
N LYS A 125 7.29 7.02 16.01
CA LYS A 125 5.92 7.24 15.60
C LYS A 125 5.53 8.70 15.68
N SER A 126 4.69 9.16 14.75
CA SER A 126 4.16 10.53 14.75
C SER A 126 2.63 10.55 14.65
N PRO A 127 1.92 10.10 15.70
CA PRO A 127 0.45 10.03 15.68
C PRO A 127 -0.23 11.38 15.44
N ALA A 128 0.45 12.46 15.78
CA ALA A 128 0.00 13.83 15.58
C ALA A 128 0.65 14.51 14.36
N PHE A 129 1.35 13.78 13.52
CA PHE A 129 2.12 14.33 12.40
C PHE A 129 3.07 15.47 12.83
N ASP A 130 3.63 15.34 14.04
CA ASP A 130 4.51 16.34 14.65
C ASP A 130 5.95 16.27 14.13
N ALA A 131 6.35 15.14 13.54
CA ALA A 131 7.61 15.01 12.84
C ALA A 131 7.62 15.85 11.54
N ARG A 132 8.83 16.29 11.12
CA ARG A 132 8.96 17.09 9.90
C ARG A 132 8.89 16.27 8.61
N ALA A 133 9.20 14.99 8.70
CA ALA A 133 9.08 14.03 7.61
C ALA A 133 8.29 12.81 8.11
N VAL A 134 7.11 12.55 7.57
CA VAL A 134 6.24 11.46 8.01
C VAL A 134 5.92 10.53 6.84
N VAL A 135 6.23 9.25 6.98
CA VAL A 135 5.77 8.20 6.06
C VAL A 135 4.49 7.60 6.64
N SER A 136 3.38 7.71 5.95
CA SER A 136 2.07 7.39 6.51
C SER A 136 1.25 6.45 5.63
N THR A 137 0.42 5.61 6.26
CA THR A 137 -0.67 4.97 5.53
C THR A 137 -1.76 5.96 5.17
N LEU A 138 -2.49 5.66 4.09
CA LEU A 138 -3.64 6.44 3.68
C LEU A 138 -4.69 6.57 4.78
N ASP A 139 -4.99 5.46 5.48
CA ASP A 139 -5.96 5.48 6.59
C ASP A 139 -5.54 6.47 7.67
N SER A 140 -4.29 6.38 8.15
CA SER A 140 -3.77 7.32 9.16
C SER A 140 -3.80 8.76 8.67
N PHE A 141 -3.42 9.00 7.43
CA PHE A 141 -3.45 10.33 6.84
C PHE A 141 -4.89 10.87 6.77
N ALA A 142 -5.84 10.07 6.28
CA ALA A 142 -7.23 10.46 6.14
C ALA A 142 -7.87 10.81 7.49
N TYR A 143 -7.71 9.96 8.50
CA TYR A 143 -8.22 10.24 9.84
C TYR A 143 -7.64 11.54 10.40
N ASN A 144 -6.36 11.78 10.23
CA ASN A 144 -5.71 13.01 10.69
C ASN A 144 -6.17 14.25 9.90
N LEU A 145 -6.31 14.13 8.58
CA LEU A 145 -6.82 15.21 7.73
C LEU A 145 -8.26 15.58 8.11
N MET A 146 -9.10 14.58 8.40
CA MET A 146 -10.50 14.74 8.80
C MET A 146 -10.68 15.05 10.29
N ARG A 147 -9.61 15.37 11.02
CA ARG A 147 -9.59 15.75 12.45
C ARG A 147 -10.03 14.66 13.41
N ALA A 148 -9.80 13.45 13.03
CA ALA A 148 -10.10 12.29 13.83
C ALA A 148 -8.84 11.47 14.16
N PRO A 149 -7.76 12.09 14.67
CA PRO A 149 -6.58 11.33 15.04
C PRO A 149 -6.97 10.32 16.13
N VAL A 150 -6.73 9.06 15.86
CA VAL A 150 -7.11 7.96 16.75
C VAL A 150 -6.56 8.18 18.17
N ILE A 151 -5.37 8.75 18.29
CA ILE A 151 -4.75 9.07 19.59
C ILE A 151 -5.56 10.07 20.44
N ASP A 152 -6.28 10.99 19.79
CA ASP A 152 -7.07 11.99 20.49
C ASP A 152 -8.45 11.47 20.93
N SER A 153 -8.90 10.34 20.37
CA SER A 153 -10.16 9.70 20.78
C SER A 153 -10.12 9.26 22.24
N PHE A 154 -8.92 8.99 22.79
CA PHE A 154 -8.71 8.49 24.14
C PHE A 154 -8.21 9.56 25.14
N LYS A 155 -7.87 10.77 24.67
CA LYS A 155 -7.34 11.83 25.54
C LYS A 155 -8.37 12.92 25.79
N GLN A 156 -8.34 13.51 27.01
CA GLN A 156 -9.21 14.62 27.37
C GLN A 156 -8.89 15.90 26.56
N VAL A 157 -7.65 16.07 26.12
CA VAL A 157 -7.20 17.21 25.34
C VAL A 157 -7.09 16.82 23.88
N LYS A 158 -8.01 17.33 23.07
CA LYS A 158 -8.09 17.05 21.65
C LYS A 158 -7.18 18.01 20.85
N ARG A 159 -6.13 17.45 20.22
CA ARG A 159 -5.10 18.23 19.49
C ARG A 159 -5.35 18.32 17.98
N TYR A 160 -6.48 17.90 17.50
CA TYR A 160 -6.81 17.77 16.07
C TYR A 160 -6.56 19.04 15.22
N ALA A 161 -6.68 20.23 15.80
CA ALA A 161 -6.38 21.46 15.09
C ALA A 161 -4.89 21.62 14.77
N ILE A 162 -4.01 21.17 15.67
CA ILE A 162 -2.55 21.21 15.48
C ILE A 162 -2.14 20.23 14.39
N VAL A 163 -2.66 19.01 14.43
CA VAL A 163 -2.39 17.96 13.44
C VAL A 163 -2.75 18.44 12.04
N ARG A 164 -3.94 19.00 11.89
CA ARG A 164 -4.40 19.52 10.61
C ARG A 164 -3.56 20.71 10.11
N ALA A 165 -3.18 21.61 11.00
CA ALA A 165 -2.29 22.72 10.65
C ALA A 165 -0.94 22.18 10.14
N ARG A 166 -0.42 21.10 10.74
CA ARG A 166 0.78 20.41 10.26
C ARG A 166 0.60 19.84 8.87
N ILE A 167 -0.50 19.16 8.59
CA ILE A 167 -0.78 18.62 7.25
C ILE A 167 -0.81 19.76 6.22
N PHE A 168 -1.49 20.85 6.49
CA PHE A 168 -1.58 21.97 5.54
C PHE A 168 -0.29 22.78 5.36
N THR A 169 0.67 22.64 6.25
CA THR A 169 2.01 23.21 6.09
C THR A 169 3.02 22.22 5.52
N SER A 170 2.58 21.03 5.13
CA SER A 170 3.43 19.98 4.55
C SER A 170 3.25 19.90 3.04
N ALA A 171 4.28 19.42 2.32
CA ALA A 171 4.07 18.84 1.01
C ALA A 171 3.48 17.43 1.18
N ILE A 172 2.39 17.14 0.48
CA ILE A 172 1.77 15.82 0.47
C ILE A 172 2.24 15.08 -0.78
N LEU A 173 2.96 13.98 -0.58
CA LEU A 173 3.38 13.08 -1.65
C LEU A 173 2.54 11.82 -1.56
N PHE A 174 1.58 11.69 -2.45
CA PHE A 174 0.64 10.57 -2.47
C PHE A 174 1.12 9.54 -3.50
N ASP A 175 1.65 8.43 -3.02
CA ASP A 175 2.22 7.40 -3.88
C ASP A 175 1.25 6.23 -4.10
N GLU A 176 1.43 5.50 -5.21
CA GLU A 176 0.61 4.37 -5.65
C GLU A 176 -0.89 4.71 -5.73
N ALA A 177 -1.22 5.90 -6.27
CA ALA A 177 -2.58 6.42 -6.32
C ALA A 177 -3.58 5.50 -7.04
N HIS A 178 -3.14 4.67 -7.99
CA HIS A 178 -3.98 3.68 -8.66
C HIS A 178 -4.63 2.66 -7.71
N MET A 179 -4.06 2.47 -6.53
CA MET A 179 -4.61 1.51 -5.56
C MET A 179 -5.98 1.94 -5.00
N ILE A 180 -6.37 3.21 -5.17
CA ILE A 180 -7.71 3.70 -4.86
C ILE A 180 -8.77 2.95 -5.68
N LEU A 181 -8.44 2.54 -6.90
CA LEU A 181 -9.34 1.87 -7.85
C LEU A 181 -9.33 0.32 -7.72
N ARG A 182 -8.75 -0.21 -6.66
CA ARG A 182 -8.48 -1.66 -6.55
C ARG A 182 -9.29 -2.40 -5.51
N TYR A 183 -10.14 -1.72 -4.79
CA TYR A 183 -10.93 -2.39 -3.76
C TYR A 183 -11.91 -3.36 -4.42
N PRO A 184 -12.08 -4.57 -3.85
CA PRO A 184 -13.00 -5.56 -4.38
C PRO A 184 -14.46 -5.14 -4.21
N ASP A 185 -14.73 -4.22 -3.32
CA ASP A 185 -16.03 -3.65 -3.05
C ASP A 185 -16.17 -2.29 -3.76
N GLU A 186 -17.25 -2.12 -4.52
CA GLU A 186 -17.56 -0.86 -5.22
C GLU A 186 -17.75 0.28 -4.21
N GLU A 187 -18.43 0.01 -3.10
CA GLU A 187 -18.68 1.00 -2.05
C GLU A 187 -17.38 1.53 -1.44
N ASP A 188 -16.43 0.66 -1.15
CA ASP A 188 -15.10 1.06 -0.66
C ASP A 188 -14.35 1.90 -1.71
N THR A 189 -14.45 1.54 -2.98
CA THR A 189 -13.83 2.30 -4.08
C THR A 189 -14.46 3.68 -4.21
N GLU A 190 -15.78 3.78 -4.14
CA GLU A 190 -16.51 5.06 -4.20
C GLU A 190 -16.13 5.98 -3.02
N ARG A 191 -16.11 5.47 -1.79
CA ARG A 191 -15.65 6.20 -0.61
C ARG A 191 -14.23 6.75 -0.79
N MET A 192 -13.34 5.92 -1.32
CA MET A 192 -11.95 6.31 -1.60
C MET A 192 -11.88 7.41 -2.66
N LEU A 193 -12.69 7.35 -3.72
CA LEU A 193 -12.76 8.38 -4.74
C LEU A 193 -13.24 9.71 -4.18
N VAL A 194 -14.29 9.71 -3.36
CA VAL A 194 -14.81 10.92 -2.70
C VAL A 194 -13.76 11.51 -1.78
N PHE A 195 -13.10 10.70 -0.95
CA PHE A 195 -12.00 11.18 -0.11
C PHE A 195 -10.90 11.83 -0.95
N PHE A 196 -10.49 11.18 -2.04
CA PHE A 196 -9.40 11.66 -2.89
C PHE A 196 -9.76 12.97 -3.58
N LYS A 197 -10.99 13.09 -4.10
CA LYS A 197 -11.53 14.34 -4.62
C LYS A 197 -11.46 15.46 -3.58
N LYS A 198 -11.95 15.21 -2.36
CA LYS A 198 -11.90 16.20 -1.27
C LYS A 198 -10.47 16.58 -0.89
N MET A 199 -9.54 15.64 -0.85
CA MET A 199 -8.12 15.92 -0.63
C MET A 199 -7.55 16.89 -1.69
N ILE A 200 -7.90 16.69 -2.96
CA ILE A 200 -7.52 17.59 -4.07
C ILE A 200 -8.12 18.99 -3.86
N GLU A 201 -9.42 19.08 -3.62
CA GLU A 201 -10.12 20.35 -3.38
C GLU A 201 -9.51 21.12 -2.18
N TYR A 202 -9.14 20.40 -1.13
CA TYR A 202 -8.53 20.97 0.07
C TYR A 202 -7.10 21.45 -0.16
N SER A 203 -6.31 20.67 -0.90
CA SER A 203 -4.96 21.07 -1.31
C SER A 203 -4.99 22.36 -2.11
N LEU A 204 -5.92 22.48 -3.04
CA LEU A 204 -6.10 23.69 -3.85
C LEU A 204 -6.54 24.90 -3.01
N SER A 205 -7.52 24.73 -2.12
CA SER A 205 -8.05 25.82 -1.32
C SER A 205 -7.09 26.33 -0.26
N SER A 206 -6.29 25.43 0.34
CA SER A 206 -5.26 25.75 1.33
C SER A 206 -3.89 26.09 0.71
N ARG A 207 -3.72 25.94 -0.61
CA ARG A 207 -2.44 26.02 -1.31
C ARG A 207 -1.38 25.04 -0.77
N THR A 208 -1.82 23.89 -0.31
CA THR A 208 -0.93 22.82 0.14
C THR A 208 -0.40 22.07 -1.09
N PRO A 209 0.92 21.96 -1.28
CA PRO A 209 1.49 21.22 -2.41
C PRO A 209 1.08 19.75 -2.34
N LEU A 210 0.57 19.22 -3.46
CA LEU A 210 0.18 17.82 -3.61
C LEU A 210 0.87 17.21 -4.83
N VAL A 211 1.68 16.19 -4.60
CA VAL A 211 2.30 15.39 -5.64
C VAL A 211 1.66 14.00 -5.63
N ILE A 212 1.05 13.61 -6.72
CA ILE A 212 0.40 12.31 -6.91
C ILE A 212 1.30 11.46 -7.79
N MET A 213 1.69 10.29 -7.30
CA MET A 213 2.57 9.37 -8.01
C MET A 213 1.85 8.05 -8.28
N SER A 214 1.97 7.54 -9.51
CA SER A 214 1.41 6.25 -9.87
C SER A 214 2.13 5.64 -11.07
N ALA A 215 2.00 4.33 -11.23
CA ALA A 215 2.44 3.65 -12.44
C ALA A 215 1.30 3.49 -13.47
N THR A 216 0.06 3.55 -13.03
CA THR A 216 -1.11 3.13 -13.82
C THR A 216 -2.34 3.94 -13.44
N LEU A 217 -2.48 5.15 -13.96
CA LEU A 217 -3.70 5.94 -13.70
C LEU A 217 -4.83 5.60 -14.68
N GLY A 218 -4.51 5.40 -15.95
CA GLY A 218 -5.50 5.24 -17.01
C GLY A 218 -6.21 6.55 -17.37
N GLU A 219 -6.82 6.57 -18.54
CA GLU A 219 -7.45 7.79 -19.08
C GLU A 219 -8.64 8.27 -18.23
N TRP A 220 -9.47 7.34 -17.74
CA TRP A 220 -10.62 7.69 -16.90
C TRP A 220 -10.20 8.45 -15.62
N PHE A 221 -9.18 7.96 -14.91
CA PHE A 221 -8.75 8.59 -13.67
C PHE A 221 -8.03 9.93 -13.90
N ARG A 222 -7.28 10.04 -15.01
CA ARG A 222 -6.68 11.33 -15.43
C ARG A 222 -7.76 12.40 -15.65
N GLN A 223 -8.85 12.05 -16.36
CA GLN A 223 -9.97 12.97 -16.59
C GLN A 223 -10.65 13.38 -15.27
N LYS A 224 -10.79 12.45 -14.31
CA LYS A 224 -11.27 12.78 -12.97
C LYS A 224 -10.34 13.77 -12.25
N LEU A 225 -9.03 13.54 -12.26
CA LEU A 225 -8.05 14.46 -11.67
C LEU A 225 -8.11 15.86 -12.29
N GLU A 226 -8.24 15.96 -13.60
CA GLU A 226 -8.41 17.23 -14.30
C GLU A 226 -9.70 17.95 -13.89
N SER A 227 -10.80 17.22 -13.79
CA SER A 227 -12.10 17.74 -13.35
C SER A 227 -12.05 18.24 -11.91
N TRP A 228 -11.61 17.41 -10.97
CA TRP A 228 -11.55 17.74 -9.53
C TRP A 228 -10.58 18.88 -9.23
N SER A 229 -9.51 18.99 -9.99
CA SER A 229 -8.56 20.09 -9.84
C SER A 229 -8.95 21.37 -10.57
N SER A 230 -10.11 21.42 -11.23
CA SER A 230 -10.51 22.54 -12.12
C SER A 230 -9.40 22.85 -13.14
N ARG A 231 -8.76 21.81 -13.68
CA ARG A 231 -7.63 21.88 -14.63
C ARG A 231 -6.37 22.57 -14.09
N ARG A 232 -6.21 22.66 -12.77
CA ARG A 232 -5.00 23.17 -12.13
C ARG A 232 -3.98 22.08 -11.80
N VAL A 233 -4.03 20.98 -12.52
CA VAL A 233 -3.11 19.84 -12.41
C VAL A 233 -2.09 19.90 -13.56
N ARG A 234 -0.83 19.57 -13.24
CA ARG A 234 0.21 19.31 -14.24
C ARG A 234 0.58 17.83 -14.18
N MET A 235 0.46 17.16 -15.31
CA MET A 235 0.73 15.73 -15.44
C MET A 235 2.01 15.51 -16.23
N PHE A 236 2.89 14.67 -15.69
CA PHE A 236 4.14 14.28 -16.32
C PHE A 236 4.10 12.78 -16.59
N THR A 237 4.38 12.39 -17.81
CA THR A 237 4.35 11.00 -18.25
C THR A 237 5.47 10.71 -19.25
N LEU A 238 5.82 9.43 -19.37
CA LEU A 238 6.75 8.99 -20.43
C LEU A 238 6.04 8.87 -21.77
N GLY A 239 6.74 9.22 -22.83
CA GLY A 239 6.27 9.11 -24.22
C GLY A 239 7.31 9.56 -25.21
N TYR A 240 6.95 9.70 -26.48
CA TYR A 240 7.80 10.31 -27.48
C TYR A 240 7.68 11.83 -27.46
N GLU A 241 8.80 12.51 -27.68
CA GLU A 241 8.84 13.97 -27.75
C GLU A 241 7.89 14.49 -28.86
N GLY A 242 7.03 15.47 -28.51
CA GLY A 242 6.08 16.08 -29.43
C GLY A 242 4.61 15.59 -29.32
N GLU A 243 4.31 14.62 -28.49
CA GLU A 243 2.94 14.18 -28.20
C GLU A 243 2.24 15.03 -27.11
N ALA A 244 2.71 16.26 -26.85
CA ALA A 244 2.15 17.11 -25.81
C ALA A 244 0.63 17.30 -26.00
N ARG A 245 -0.14 16.82 -25.04
CA ARG A 245 -1.58 17.05 -24.90
C ARG A 245 -1.81 18.08 -23.81
N ASP A 246 -2.87 18.87 -23.92
CA ASP A 246 -3.24 19.89 -22.93
C ASP A 246 -3.01 19.39 -21.48
N HIS A 247 -2.27 20.17 -20.70
CA HIS A 247 -1.89 19.89 -19.29
C HIS A 247 -0.94 18.70 -19.05
N ARG A 248 -0.50 17.97 -20.09
CA ARG A 248 0.44 16.84 -19.96
C ARG A 248 1.80 17.21 -20.55
N VAL A 249 2.83 17.00 -19.78
CA VAL A 249 4.22 17.06 -20.22
C VAL A 249 4.67 15.65 -20.52
N VAL A 250 4.94 15.37 -21.77
CA VAL A 250 5.44 14.06 -22.22
C VAL A 250 6.96 14.14 -22.31
N VAL A 251 7.64 13.21 -21.65
CA VAL A 251 9.10 13.15 -21.56
C VAL A 251 9.61 11.87 -22.24
N GLU A 252 10.57 12.01 -23.12
CA GLU A 252 11.28 10.90 -23.74
C GLU A 252 12.54 10.57 -22.92
N ASP A 253 12.46 9.55 -22.07
CA ASP A 253 13.61 9.04 -21.31
C ASP A 253 14.30 7.92 -22.10
N ARG A 254 15.37 8.25 -22.80
CA ARG A 254 16.09 7.34 -23.70
C ARG A 254 16.78 6.22 -22.94
N ASP A 255 17.40 6.52 -21.81
CA ASP A 255 18.10 5.53 -20.99
C ASP A 255 17.12 4.48 -20.44
N PHE A 256 15.94 4.93 -19.99
CA PHE A 256 14.88 4.03 -19.57
C PHE A 256 14.36 3.18 -20.72
N LEU A 257 14.12 3.79 -21.90
CA LEU A 257 13.62 3.08 -23.08
C LEU A 257 14.60 2.01 -23.56
N GLU A 258 15.89 2.33 -23.64
CA GLU A 258 16.92 1.37 -24.02
C GLU A 258 16.94 0.15 -23.10
N GLN A 259 16.83 0.36 -21.77
CA GLN A 259 16.77 -0.72 -20.80
C GLN A 259 15.48 -1.54 -20.92
N ALA A 260 14.34 -0.88 -21.10
CA ALA A 260 13.05 -1.54 -21.22
C ALA A 260 12.97 -2.41 -22.48
N LEU A 261 13.53 -1.95 -23.60
CA LEU A 261 13.54 -2.65 -24.88
C LEU A 261 14.41 -3.93 -24.86
N MET A 262 15.32 -4.10 -23.89
CA MET A 262 16.08 -5.35 -23.71
C MET A 262 15.23 -6.51 -23.23
N ILE A 263 14.01 -6.24 -22.73
CA ILE A 263 13.10 -7.28 -22.25
C ILE A 263 12.27 -7.81 -23.42
N LYS A 264 12.36 -9.12 -23.65
CA LYS A 264 11.54 -9.84 -24.64
C LYS A 264 10.30 -10.36 -23.96
N TRP A 265 9.17 -9.72 -24.18
CA TRP A 265 7.90 -10.09 -23.55
C TRP A 265 7.18 -11.19 -24.33
N ARG A 266 6.69 -12.19 -23.60
CA ARG A 266 5.74 -13.19 -24.06
C ARG A 266 4.47 -13.11 -23.21
N THR A 267 3.31 -12.95 -23.85
CA THR A 267 2.03 -12.87 -23.16
C THR A 267 1.09 -13.93 -23.70
N GLU A 268 0.50 -14.72 -22.80
CA GLU A 268 -0.42 -15.80 -23.16
C GLU A 268 -1.66 -15.83 -22.26
N LEU A 269 -2.80 -16.23 -22.83
CA LEU A 269 -3.97 -16.58 -22.05
C LEU A 269 -3.82 -18.02 -21.52
N LEU A 270 -4.14 -18.19 -20.25
CA LEU A 270 -4.10 -19.48 -19.55
C LEU A 270 -5.45 -19.76 -18.90
N ARG A 271 -5.98 -20.97 -19.04
CA ARG A 271 -7.17 -21.37 -18.30
C ARG A 271 -6.84 -21.65 -16.84
N ASN A 272 -7.80 -21.37 -15.96
CA ASN A 272 -7.63 -21.55 -14.51
C ASN A 272 -7.13 -22.95 -14.11
N GLU A 273 -7.59 -24.00 -14.79
CA GLU A 273 -7.23 -25.39 -14.52
C GLU A 273 -5.77 -25.69 -14.85
N GLY A 274 -5.14 -24.91 -15.73
CA GLY A 274 -3.76 -25.09 -16.19
C GLY A 274 -2.69 -24.42 -15.33
N ILE A 275 -3.07 -23.67 -14.29
CA ILE A 275 -2.13 -22.85 -13.50
C ILE A 275 -1.02 -23.71 -12.86
N ALA A 276 -1.41 -24.76 -12.14
CA ALA A 276 -0.45 -25.58 -11.41
C ALA A 276 0.49 -26.36 -12.36
N ASP A 277 -0.02 -26.79 -13.53
CA ASP A 277 0.80 -27.46 -14.55
C ASP A 277 1.80 -26.47 -15.15
N LYS A 278 1.32 -25.30 -15.57
CA LYS A 278 2.19 -24.28 -16.18
C LYS A 278 3.23 -23.72 -15.22
N ALA A 279 2.83 -23.41 -14.00
CA ALA A 279 3.77 -22.93 -12.99
C ALA A 279 4.79 -24.00 -12.59
N GLY A 280 4.38 -25.27 -12.52
CA GLY A 280 5.28 -26.40 -12.28
C GLY A 280 6.31 -26.54 -13.42
N GLU A 281 5.86 -26.57 -14.68
CA GLU A 281 6.74 -26.60 -15.87
C GLU A 281 7.81 -25.48 -15.83
N LEU A 282 7.38 -24.26 -15.50
CA LEU A 282 8.25 -23.10 -15.41
C LEU A 282 9.26 -23.24 -14.26
N ALA A 283 8.80 -23.63 -13.07
CA ALA A 283 9.67 -23.81 -11.91
C ALA A 283 10.69 -24.95 -12.12
N ASP A 284 10.28 -26.07 -12.72
CA ASP A 284 11.17 -27.20 -13.07
C ASP A 284 12.19 -26.81 -14.13
N SER A 285 11.87 -25.84 -15.00
CA SER A 285 12.83 -25.27 -15.95
C SER A 285 13.81 -24.27 -15.31
N GLY A 286 13.77 -24.09 -13.99
CA GLY A 286 14.64 -23.19 -13.24
C GLY A 286 14.14 -21.75 -13.15
N LYS A 287 12.89 -21.47 -13.54
CA LYS A 287 12.31 -20.11 -13.48
C LYS A 287 11.71 -19.81 -12.12
N ARG A 288 11.83 -18.55 -11.69
CA ARG A 288 11.14 -17.99 -10.53
C ARG A 288 9.76 -17.51 -10.98
N VAL A 289 8.72 -18.10 -10.43
CA VAL A 289 7.34 -17.91 -10.88
C VAL A 289 6.53 -17.19 -9.81
N LEU A 290 5.83 -16.12 -10.18
CA LEU A 290 4.87 -15.42 -9.34
C LEU A 290 3.45 -15.74 -9.78
N ILE A 291 2.63 -16.27 -8.88
CA ILE A 291 1.20 -16.53 -9.10
C ILE A 291 0.41 -15.60 -8.18
N VAL A 292 -0.37 -14.70 -8.75
CA VAL A 292 -1.21 -13.78 -7.98
C VAL A 292 -2.68 -14.02 -8.29
N ARG A 293 -3.43 -14.41 -7.25
CA ARG A 293 -4.85 -14.72 -7.34
C ARG A 293 -5.68 -13.71 -6.55
N ASP A 294 -6.87 -13.39 -7.03
CA ASP A 294 -7.75 -12.44 -6.36
C ASP A 294 -8.27 -12.95 -5.01
N TYR A 295 -8.53 -14.26 -4.92
CA TYR A 295 -9.12 -14.86 -3.74
C TYR A 295 -8.13 -15.75 -2.98
N ILE A 296 -8.15 -15.65 -1.65
CA ILE A 296 -7.32 -16.49 -0.77
C ILE A 296 -7.58 -17.97 -0.99
N ARG A 297 -8.84 -18.39 -1.19
CA ARG A 297 -9.20 -19.78 -1.46
C ARG A 297 -8.47 -20.32 -2.69
N ASP A 298 -8.45 -19.55 -3.77
CA ASP A 298 -7.81 -19.95 -5.03
C ASP A 298 -6.28 -19.97 -4.89
N THR A 299 -5.74 -19.00 -4.13
CA THR A 299 -4.32 -18.95 -3.75
C THR A 299 -3.91 -20.23 -3.02
N ILE A 300 -4.65 -20.63 -1.98
CA ILE A 300 -4.40 -21.85 -1.19
C ILE A 300 -4.54 -23.11 -2.06
N THR A 301 -5.55 -23.15 -2.94
CA THR A 301 -5.77 -24.28 -3.84
C THR A 301 -4.57 -24.48 -4.77
N ASN A 302 -4.11 -23.42 -5.43
CA ASN A 302 -2.95 -23.53 -6.31
C ASN A 302 -1.66 -23.87 -5.55
N TYR A 303 -1.46 -23.31 -4.35
CA TYR A 303 -0.33 -23.67 -3.50
C TYR A 303 -0.32 -25.18 -3.17
N ARG A 304 -1.46 -25.76 -2.76
CA ARG A 304 -1.59 -27.20 -2.46
C ARG A 304 -1.30 -28.06 -3.68
N GLN A 305 -1.88 -27.71 -4.83
CA GLN A 305 -1.64 -28.40 -6.10
C GLN A 305 -0.17 -28.45 -6.49
N LEU A 306 0.56 -27.34 -6.33
CA LEU A 306 2.00 -27.28 -6.58
C LEU A 306 2.77 -28.17 -5.60
N ARG A 307 2.42 -28.11 -4.30
CA ARG A 307 3.06 -28.94 -3.28
C ARG A 307 2.83 -30.44 -3.50
N GLU A 308 1.63 -30.83 -3.91
CA GLU A 308 1.30 -32.23 -4.28
C GLU A 308 2.11 -32.72 -5.47
N LYS A 309 2.47 -31.84 -6.42
CA LYS A 309 3.36 -32.11 -7.55
C LYS A 309 4.85 -32.09 -7.16
N GLY A 310 5.20 -31.84 -5.91
CA GLY A 310 6.59 -31.74 -5.45
C GLY A 310 7.30 -30.44 -5.80
N ILE A 311 6.58 -29.44 -6.33
CA ILE A 311 7.14 -28.14 -6.66
C ILE A 311 7.43 -27.34 -5.39
N ASP A 312 8.61 -26.73 -5.31
CA ASP A 312 8.93 -25.79 -4.22
C ASP A 312 8.10 -24.54 -4.36
N ALA A 313 7.18 -24.33 -3.42
CA ALA A 313 6.25 -23.22 -3.44
C ALA A 313 6.16 -22.53 -2.07
N VAL A 314 5.97 -21.21 -2.08
CA VAL A 314 5.77 -20.37 -0.89
C VAL A 314 4.41 -19.68 -1.01
N LEU A 315 3.61 -19.71 0.07
CA LEU A 315 2.29 -19.11 0.15
C LEU A 315 2.33 -17.77 0.88
N LEU A 316 1.66 -16.73 0.33
CA LEU A 316 1.56 -15.39 0.91
C LEU A 316 0.18 -14.78 0.71
N HIS A 317 -0.54 -14.49 1.80
CA HIS A 317 -1.80 -13.76 1.76
C HIS A 317 -2.13 -13.05 3.08
N GLY A 318 -3.17 -12.21 3.07
CA GLY A 318 -3.51 -11.32 4.18
C GLY A 318 -3.95 -12.03 5.48
N GLN A 319 -4.41 -13.28 5.41
CA GLN A 319 -4.85 -14.04 6.60
C GLN A 319 -3.73 -14.81 7.33
N LEU A 320 -2.50 -14.72 6.86
CA LEU A 320 -1.35 -15.24 7.62
C LEU A 320 -1.05 -14.32 8.81
N THR A 321 -0.63 -14.90 9.93
CA THR A 321 -0.12 -14.12 11.06
C THR A 321 1.14 -13.34 10.66
N VAL A 322 1.50 -12.34 11.46
CA VAL A 322 2.73 -11.53 11.23
C VAL A 322 3.95 -12.44 11.16
N GLY A 323 4.08 -13.39 12.09
CA GLY A 323 5.19 -14.34 12.12
C GLY A 323 5.23 -15.29 10.91
N ASP A 324 4.09 -15.85 10.51
CA ASP A 324 4.05 -16.75 9.34
C ASP A 324 4.36 -15.99 8.05
N ARG A 325 3.87 -14.77 7.91
CA ARG A 325 4.18 -13.90 6.76
C ARG A 325 5.66 -13.55 6.71
N ALA A 326 6.25 -13.18 7.85
CA ALA A 326 7.69 -12.90 7.94
C ALA A 326 8.52 -14.13 7.55
N ARG A 327 8.18 -15.32 8.08
CA ARG A 327 8.84 -16.58 7.72
C ARG A 327 8.70 -16.91 6.22
N ALA A 328 7.52 -16.70 5.64
CA ALA A 328 7.29 -16.90 4.21
C ALA A 328 8.12 -15.90 3.37
N THR A 329 8.17 -14.64 3.76
CA THR A 329 8.98 -13.59 3.10
C THR A 329 10.46 -13.97 3.11
N LEU A 330 11.01 -14.37 4.26
CA LEU A 330 12.41 -14.81 4.37
C LEU A 330 12.71 -16.02 3.48
N LYS A 331 11.77 -16.99 3.37
CA LYS A 331 11.91 -18.12 2.45
C LYS A 331 11.98 -17.66 0.99
N VAL A 332 11.15 -16.71 0.58
CA VAL A 332 11.22 -16.17 -0.79
C VAL A 332 12.57 -15.52 -1.04
N GLU A 333 13.06 -14.67 -0.12
CA GLU A 333 14.36 -14.01 -0.26
C GLU A 333 15.52 -15.00 -0.31
N GLU A 334 15.45 -16.07 0.48
CA GLU A 334 16.44 -17.15 0.44
C GLU A 334 16.44 -17.86 -0.92
N ARG A 335 15.26 -18.19 -1.48
CA ARG A 335 15.13 -18.80 -2.80
C ARG A 335 15.62 -17.88 -3.92
N MET A 336 15.28 -16.59 -3.83
CA MET A 336 15.77 -15.58 -4.78
C MET A 336 17.30 -15.53 -4.81
N ARG A 337 17.94 -15.62 -3.65
CA ARG A 337 19.41 -15.62 -3.55
C ARG A 337 20.07 -16.90 -4.10
N ARG A 338 19.42 -18.06 -3.93
CA ARG A 338 19.92 -19.35 -4.48
C ARG A 338 19.84 -19.41 -5.99
N GLY A 339 18.89 -18.72 -6.61
CA GLY A 339 18.69 -18.71 -8.05
C GLY A 339 18.02 -19.97 -8.60
N ASP A 340 17.51 -20.84 -7.74
CA ASP A 340 16.76 -22.05 -8.12
C ASP A 340 15.34 -21.69 -8.59
N GLY A 341 14.75 -22.57 -9.42
CA GLY A 341 13.35 -22.44 -9.81
C GLY A 341 12.41 -22.71 -8.64
N PHE A 342 11.45 -21.85 -8.43
CA PHE A 342 10.40 -22.00 -7.41
C PHE A 342 9.17 -21.15 -7.73
N ALA A 343 8.06 -21.37 -7.01
CA ALA A 343 6.85 -20.58 -7.16
C ALA A 343 6.50 -19.81 -5.89
N VAL A 344 6.04 -18.56 -6.05
CA VAL A 344 5.35 -17.80 -5.01
C VAL A 344 3.89 -17.73 -5.39
N VAL A 345 3.01 -18.20 -4.50
CA VAL A 345 1.56 -18.14 -4.69
C VAL A 345 0.99 -17.13 -3.69
N ALA A 346 0.43 -16.06 -4.20
CA ALA A 346 0.04 -14.93 -3.35
C ALA A 346 -1.29 -14.32 -3.76
N THR A 347 -1.90 -13.57 -2.83
CA THR A 347 -2.91 -12.56 -3.16
C THR A 347 -2.21 -11.24 -3.57
N PRO A 348 -2.94 -10.19 -4.02
CA PRO A 348 -2.35 -8.92 -4.41
C PRO A 348 -1.47 -8.20 -3.37
N ILE A 349 -1.31 -8.76 -2.17
CA ILE A 349 -0.41 -8.23 -1.12
C ILE A 349 1.04 -8.07 -1.58
N VAL A 350 1.47 -8.82 -2.60
CA VAL A 350 2.84 -8.79 -3.14
C VAL A 350 3.03 -7.78 -4.26
N GLU A 351 1.98 -7.10 -4.70
CA GLU A 351 2.07 -6.12 -5.78
C GLU A 351 2.75 -4.82 -5.34
N ALA A 352 2.79 -4.59 -4.04
CA ALA A 352 3.43 -3.44 -3.44
C ALA A 352 4.24 -3.86 -2.21
N GLY A 353 5.30 -3.13 -1.88
CA GLY A 353 6.10 -3.35 -0.67
C GLY A 353 7.12 -4.49 -0.74
N VAL A 354 7.34 -5.13 -1.89
CA VAL A 354 8.38 -6.15 -2.05
C VAL A 354 9.25 -5.85 -3.27
N ASN A 355 10.55 -6.05 -3.12
CA ASN A 355 11.50 -5.82 -4.22
C ASN A 355 12.04 -7.14 -4.78
N TRP A 356 11.10 -8.02 -5.19
CA TRP A 356 11.42 -9.30 -5.79
C TRP A 356 11.45 -9.23 -7.31
N ASP A 357 12.25 -10.13 -7.92
CA ASP A 357 12.45 -10.23 -9.36
C ASP A 357 12.15 -11.65 -9.84
N PHE A 358 11.13 -11.78 -10.67
CA PHE A 358 10.66 -13.04 -11.23
C PHE A 358 10.99 -13.17 -12.72
N ASP A 359 10.90 -14.40 -13.25
CA ASP A 359 11.09 -14.70 -14.67
C ASP A 359 9.72 -14.83 -15.37
N ALA A 360 8.70 -15.24 -14.64
CA ALA A 360 7.34 -15.38 -15.13
C ALA A 360 6.30 -14.98 -14.07
N ALA A 361 5.16 -14.51 -14.53
CA ALA A 361 4.03 -14.24 -13.66
C ALA A 361 2.70 -14.76 -14.24
N LEU A 362 1.85 -15.29 -13.36
CA LEU A 362 0.48 -15.72 -13.65
C LEU A 362 -0.47 -14.83 -12.84
N ARG A 363 -1.43 -14.16 -13.51
CA ARG A 363 -2.37 -13.24 -12.86
C ARG A 363 -3.78 -13.39 -13.40
N ASP A 364 -4.78 -13.36 -12.52
CA ASP A 364 -6.19 -13.37 -12.92
C ASP A 364 -6.52 -12.19 -13.84
N ALA A 365 -7.32 -12.46 -14.87
CA ALA A 365 -7.77 -11.49 -15.89
C ALA A 365 -8.92 -10.60 -15.39
N THR A 366 -8.85 -10.07 -14.17
CA THR A 366 -9.92 -9.30 -13.53
C THR A 366 -9.60 -7.82 -13.45
N ASN A 367 -8.47 -7.49 -12.87
CA ASN A 367 -8.02 -6.13 -12.63
C ASN A 367 -6.77 -5.81 -13.45
N THR A 368 -6.91 -4.86 -14.39
CA THR A 368 -5.83 -4.49 -15.33
C THR A 368 -4.72 -3.69 -14.66
N PHE A 369 -5.02 -2.87 -13.64
CA PHE A 369 -4.01 -2.17 -12.86
C PHE A 369 -3.09 -3.15 -12.12
N SER A 370 -3.72 -4.13 -11.48
CA SER A 370 -3.03 -5.21 -10.80
C SER A 370 -2.16 -6.04 -11.74
N LEU A 371 -2.67 -6.36 -12.93
CA LEU A 371 -1.91 -7.11 -13.95
C LEU A 371 -0.62 -6.38 -14.33
N VAL A 372 -0.65 -5.07 -14.54
CA VAL A 372 0.54 -4.26 -14.85
C VAL A 372 1.52 -4.24 -13.68
N GLN A 373 1.03 -4.15 -12.44
CA GLN A 373 1.88 -4.17 -11.24
C GLN A 373 2.59 -5.53 -11.08
N VAL A 374 1.88 -6.62 -11.31
CA VAL A 374 2.44 -7.98 -11.28
C VAL A 374 3.45 -8.17 -12.41
N ALA A 375 3.14 -7.73 -13.63
CA ALA A 375 4.07 -7.75 -14.75
C ALA A 375 5.34 -6.92 -14.45
N GLY A 376 5.22 -5.80 -13.75
CA GLY A 376 6.33 -4.99 -13.28
C GLY A 376 7.26 -5.67 -12.25
N ARG A 377 6.92 -6.88 -11.77
CA ARG A 377 7.78 -7.75 -10.94
C ARG A 377 8.60 -8.73 -11.77
N VAL A 378 8.35 -8.82 -13.07
CA VAL A 378 9.09 -9.70 -13.98
C VAL A 378 10.21 -8.92 -14.63
N CYS A 379 11.41 -9.50 -14.68
CA CYS A 379 12.63 -8.88 -15.21
C CYS A 379 12.97 -7.51 -14.56
N ARG A 380 12.66 -7.33 -13.29
CA ARG A 380 12.71 -6.03 -12.61
C ARG A 380 14.13 -5.51 -12.37
N SER A 381 15.02 -6.37 -11.91
CA SER A 381 16.36 -6.00 -11.44
C SER A 381 17.44 -6.10 -12.51
N ARG A 382 17.09 -6.60 -13.70
CA ARG A 382 18.06 -6.91 -14.77
C ARG A 382 18.32 -5.67 -15.63
N LYS A 383 19.02 -4.71 -15.05
CA LYS A 383 19.50 -3.55 -15.81
C LYS A 383 20.59 -3.99 -16.78
N TYR A 384 20.46 -3.58 -18.04
CA TYR A 384 21.45 -3.84 -19.11
C TYR A 384 21.70 -5.31 -19.48
N CYS A 385 20.78 -6.22 -19.14
CA CYS A 385 20.83 -7.62 -19.54
C CYS A 385 19.57 -7.99 -20.32
N GLU A 386 19.72 -8.79 -21.39
CA GLU A 386 18.56 -9.39 -22.04
C GLU A 386 17.80 -10.28 -21.06
N CYS A 387 16.49 -10.10 -21.00
CA CYS A 387 15.59 -10.89 -20.18
C CYS A 387 14.39 -11.33 -21.02
N GLU A 388 13.97 -12.59 -20.82
CA GLU A 388 12.69 -13.08 -21.36
C GLU A 388 11.65 -13.08 -20.24
N GLY A 389 10.71 -12.12 -20.33
CA GLY A 389 9.61 -11.97 -19.37
C GLY A 389 8.36 -12.67 -19.86
N GLU A 390 7.79 -13.56 -19.05
CA GLU A 390 6.58 -14.30 -19.41
C GLU A 390 5.40 -13.89 -18.53
N ILE A 391 4.30 -13.49 -19.18
CA ILE A 391 3.05 -13.10 -18.49
C ILE A 391 1.93 -14.02 -18.96
N TYR A 392 1.34 -14.75 -18.02
CA TYR A 392 0.20 -15.60 -18.25
C TYR A 392 -1.04 -14.97 -17.60
N VAL A 393 -1.99 -14.58 -18.44
CA VAL A 393 -3.24 -13.97 -17.99
C VAL A 393 -4.28 -15.07 -17.82
N VAL A 394 -4.67 -15.30 -16.56
CA VAL A 394 -5.52 -16.42 -16.18
C VAL A 394 -6.98 -16.09 -16.38
N THR A 395 -7.67 -16.90 -17.17
CA THR A 395 -9.10 -16.75 -17.46
C THR A 395 -9.96 -17.67 -16.61
N HIS A 396 -11.06 -17.13 -16.10
CA HIS A 396 -12.13 -17.83 -15.37
C HIS A 396 -13.48 -17.13 -15.62
N GLU A 397 -14.57 -17.61 -15.02
CA GLU A 397 -15.93 -17.11 -15.31
C GLU A 397 -16.12 -15.60 -15.04
N LYS A 398 -15.39 -15.04 -14.08
CA LYS A 398 -15.50 -13.62 -13.66
C LYS A 398 -14.39 -12.73 -14.23
N CYS A 399 -13.78 -13.08 -15.35
CA CYS A 399 -12.70 -12.28 -15.93
C CYS A 399 -13.21 -11.04 -16.69
N ASN A 400 -12.35 -10.04 -16.83
CA ASN A 400 -12.57 -8.88 -17.68
C ASN A 400 -12.57 -9.31 -19.15
N GLN A 401 -13.76 -9.41 -19.75
CA GLN A 401 -13.92 -9.89 -21.12
C GLN A 401 -13.27 -8.97 -22.16
N SER A 402 -13.21 -7.67 -21.90
CA SER A 402 -12.54 -6.70 -22.79
C SER A 402 -11.04 -6.98 -22.86
N LEU A 403 -10.42 -7.30 -21.71
CA LEU A 403 -9.02 -7.71 -21.64
C LEU A 403 -8.77 -9.02 -22.41
N VAL A 404 -9.61 -10.04 -22.19
CA VAL A 404 -9.47 -11.34 -22.88
C VAL A 404 -9.57 -11.17 -24.40
N ASN A 405 -10.58 -10.44 -24.86
CA ASN A 405 -10.78 -10.16 -26.29
C ASN A 405 -9.61 -9.38 -26.91
N PHE A 406 -9.05 -8.43 -26.15
CA PHE A 406 -7.88 -7.67 -26.56
C PHE A 406 -6.65 -8.58 -26.72
N LEU A 407 -6.38 -9.45 -25.74
CA LEU A 407 -5.25 -10.38 -25.78
C LEU A 407 -5.35 -11.39 -26.92
N ASP A 408 -6.56 -11.93 -27.18
CA ASP A 408 -6.83 -12.80 -28.32
C ASP A 408 -6.57 -12.10 -29.66
N ARG A 409 -6.93 -10.81 -29.77
CA ARG A 409 -6.63 -10.00 -30.96
C ARG A 409 -5.12 -9.80 -31.12
N VAL A 410 -4.45 -9.37 -30.07
CA VAL A 410 -2.99 -9.15 -30.04
C VAL A 410 -2.24 -10.42 -30.51
N LYS A 411 -2.65 -11.59 -30.04
CA LYS A 411 -2.09 -12.87 -30.43
C LYS A 411 -2.32 -13.18 -31.92
N ARG A 412 -3.54 -12.96 -32.44
CA ARG A 412 -3.88 -13.19 -33.87
C ARG A 412 -3.13 -12.26 -34.80
N GLU A 413 -2.93 -11.01 -34.40
CA GLU A 413 -2.24 -9.97 -35.19
C GLU A 413 -0.72 -10.03 -35.02
N ASN A 414 -0.21 -10.94 -34.19
CA ASN A 414 1.21 -11.09 -33.86
C ASN A 414 1.84 -9.77 -33.36
N ILE A 415 1.07 -9.01 -32.58
CA ILE A 415 1.53 -7.82 -31.89
C ILE A 415 1.98 -8.25 -30.49
N ARG A 416 3.03 -7.66 -29.97
CA ARG A 416 3.46 -7.91 -28.58
C ARG A 416 2.91 -6.84 -27.65
N ILE A 417 2.75 -7.16 -26.36
CA ILE A 417 2.51 -6.19 -25.31
C ILE A 417 3.82 -5.97 -24.56
N ASP A 418 4.17 -4.71 -24.39
CA ASP A 418 5.27 -4.32 -23.52
C ASP A 418 4.72 -3.94 -22.13
N TRP A 419 5.19 -4.67 -21.11
CA TRP A 419 4.74 -4.45 -19.74
C TRP A 419 5.60 -3.46 -18.96
N ARG A 420 6.64 -2.91 -19.62
CA ARG A 420 7.53 -1.92 -19.05
C ARG A 420 7.30 -0.53 -19.62
N ILE A 421 7.00 -0.45 -20.92
CA ILE A 421 6.77 0.81 -21.63
C ILE A 421 5.26 1.10 -21.61
N PRO A 422 4.83 2.31 -21.19
CA PRO A 422 3.40 2.64 -21.11
C PRO A 422 2.76 2.90 -22.47
N PHE A 423 3.49 3.39 -23.45
CA PHE A 423 2.99 3.84 -24.74
C PHE A 423 3.34 2.88 -25.89
N ASP A 424 2.62 3.00 -26.99
CA ASP A 424 2.84 2.19 -28.19
C ASP A 424 4.11 2.64 -28.92
N TYR A 425 4.85 1.70 -29.49
CA TYR A 425 6.08 2.01 -30.20
C TYR A 425 6.35 1.09 -31.38
N GLY A 426 7.30 1.52 -32.24
CA GLY A 426 7.68 0.83 -33.47
C GLY A 426 6.86 1.28 -34.69
N ASN A 427 7.43 1.08 -35.89
CA ASN A 427 6.78 1.43 -37.15
C ASN A 427 5.51 0.58 -37.35
N GLY A 428 4.35 1.26 -37.38
CA GLY A 428 3.04 0.61 -37.48
C GLY A 428 2.55 0.01 -36.16
N ALA A 429 3.01 0.54 -34.99
CA ALA A 429 2.62 0.11 -33.65
C ALA A 429 2.73 -1.42 -33.46
N ARG A 430 3.88 -2.00 -33.77
CA ARG A 430 4.13 -3.45 -33.60
C ARG A 430 4.26 -3.93 -32.17
N ALA A 431 4.34 -2.99 -31.21
CA ALA A 431 4.26 -3.26 -29.79
C ALA A 431 3.29 -2.27 -29.15
N TYR A 432 2.35 -2.80 -28.39
CA TYR A 432 1.45 -2.01 -27.55
C TYR A 432 2.06 -1.81 -26.18
N GLY A 433 1.99 -0.57 -25.69
CA GLY A 433 2.33 -0.27 -24.30
C GLY A 433 1.27 -0.77 -23.35
N TYR A 434 1.66 -0.94 -22.08
CA TYR A 434 0.74 -1.45 -21.04
C TYR A 434 -0.44 -0.51 -20.75
N GLU A 435 -0.37 0.77 -21.11
CA GLU A 435 -1.49 1.72 -20.95
C GLU A 435 -2.74 1.26 -21.70
N ARG A 436 -2.58 0.60 -22.83
CA ARG A 436 -3.72 -0.02 -23.53
C ARG A 436 -4.44 -1.06 -22.67
N VAL A 437 -3.68 -1.81 -21.87
CA VAL A 437 -4.24 -2.79 -20.93
C VAL A 437 -4.93 -2.08 -19.78
N VAL A 438 -4.31 -1.06 -19.21
CA VAL A 438 -4.89 -0.25 -18.12
C VAL A 438 -6.26 0.32 -18.52
N ASN A 439 -6.37 0.87 -19.72
CA ASN A 439 -7.60 1.47 -20.23
C ASN A 439 -8.73 0.45 -20.58
N LEU A 440 -8.46 -0.85 -20.41
CA LEU A 440 -9.49 -1.90 -20.55
C LEU A 440 -10.17 -2.23 -19.22
N GLN A 441 -9.84 -1.55 -18.12
CA GLN A 441 -10.52 -1.77 -16.85
C GLN A 441 -12.02 -1.47 -16.98
N SER A 442 -12.82 -2.49 -16.75
CA SER A 442 -14.29 -2.37 -16.73
C SER A 442 -14.79 -1.86 -15.38
N GLY A 443 -16.02 -1.34 -15.38
CA GLY A 443 -16.70 -0.90 -14.16
C GLY A 443 -16.32 0.48 -13.65
N LEU A 444 -15.31 1.16 -14.23
CA LEU A 444 -14.90 2.50 -13.78
C LEU A 444 -15.94 3.58 -14.10
N GLU A 445 -16.67 3.43 -15.21
CA GLU A 445 -17.70 4.40 -15.64
C GLU A 445 -18.96 4.33 -14.78
N GLU A 446 -19.19 3.18 -14.13
CA GLU A 446 -20.32 2.92 -13.25
C GLU A 446 -20.06 3.41 -11.82
N LEU A 447 -18.78 3.68 -11.46
CA LEU A 447 -18.42 4.23 -10.17
C LEU A 447 -18.98 5.65 -10.04
N GLU A 448 -19.94 5.79 -9.17
CA GLU A 448 -20.50 7.10 -8.84
C GLU A 448 -19.69 7.70 -7.67
N GLU A 449 -19.49 9.00 -7.71
CA GLU A 449 -18.95 9.76 -6.58
C GLU A 449 -20.06 9.87 -5.49
N ARG A 450 -20.75 8.76 -5.24
CA ARG A 450 -21.76 8.59 -4.22
C ARG A 450 -21.05 8.26 -2.93
N GLY A 451 -20.80 9.21 -2.18
CA GLY A 451 -20.35 9.02 -0.83
C GLY A 451 -20.94 10.13 -0.01
N ASP A 452 -20.76 10.03 1.26
CA ASP A 452 -21.10 11.01 2.24
C ASP A 452 -20.29 12.31 2.02
N GLU A 453 -20.36 12.93 0.80
CA GLU A 453 -19.74 14.23 0.54
C GLU A 453 -20.09 15.21 1.66
N ASP A 454 -21.35 15.17 2.10
CA ASP A 454 -21.82 15.97 3.23
C ASP A 454 -21.09 15.63 4.54
N VAL A 455 -20.78 14.37 4.79
CA VAL A 455 -20.02 13.95 5.98
C VAL A 455 -18.59 14.47 5.90
N TYR A 456 -17.92 14.33 4.75
CA TYR A 456 -16.57 14.89 4.57
C TYR A 456 -16.56 16.41 4.65
N GLU A 457 -17.57 17.09 4.12
CA GLU A 457 -17.73 18.54 4.27
C GLU A 457 -17.94 18.94 5.71
N VAL A 458 -18.85 18.27 6.44
CA VAL A 458 -19.06 18.51 7.86
C VAL A 458 -17.77 18.25 8.66
N LEU A 459 -17.06 17.17 8.42
CA LEU A 459 -15.78 16.87 9.06
C LEU A 459 -14.72 17.93 8.72
N PHE A 460 -14.69 18.39 7.48
CA PHE A 460 -13.75 19.43 7.07
C PHE A 460 -14.10 20.79 7.67
N PHE A 461 -15.35 21.20 7.61
CA PHE A 461 -15.82 22.47 8.14
C PHE A 461 -16.08 22.46 9.66
N ALA A 462 -16.08 21.29 10.30
CA ALA A 462 -16.16 21.15 11.76
C ALA A 462 -15.08 21.95 12.53
N PHE A 463 -14.21 22.65 11.81
CA PHE A 463 -13.31 23.67 12.37
C PHE A 463 -14.05 24.74 13.22
N MET A 464 -15.25 25.03 12.85
CA MET A 464 -16.08 26.08 13.44
C MET A 464 -17.09 25.53 14.45
N LEU A 465 -17.19 24.21 14.63
CA LEU A 465 -18.23 23.62 15.45
C LEU A 465 -17.78 23.42 16.91
N PRO A 466 -18.66 23.75 17.90
CA PRO A 466 -18.37 23.50 19.30
C PRO A 466 -18.09 22.00 19.59
N SER A 467 -17.34 21.74 20.64
CA SER A 467 -16.92 20.39 21.06
C SER A 467 -18.06 19.35 21.22
N ARG A 468 -19.30 19.79 21.38
CA ARG A 468 -20.47 18.90 21.42
C ARG A 468 -20.84 18.26 20.09
N VAL A 469 -20.50 18.90 18.96
CA VAL A 469 -20.71 18.27 17.63
C VAL A 469 -19.60 17.26 17.32
N VAL A 470 -18.42 17.46 17.89
CA VAL A 470 -17.32 16.50 17.77
C VAL A 470 -17.66 15.16 18.46
N SER A 471 -18.41 15.19 19.57
CA SER A 471 -18.88 13.93 20.20
C SER A 471 -19.99 13.21 19.41
N SER A 472 -20.76 13.95 18.61
CA SER A 472 -21.70 13.35 17.64
C SER A 472 -20.98 12.83 16.40
N LEU A 473 -19.83 13.41 16.04
CA LEU A 473 -18.94 12.90 15.01
C LEU A 473 -18.22 11.61 15.45
N GLU A 474 -18.02 11.40 16.76
CA GLU A 474 -17.55 10.10 17.27
C GLU A 474 -18.52 8.95 16.93
N SER A 475 -19.81 9.23 16.81
CA SER A 475 -20.80 8.24 16.34
C SER A 475 -20.80 8.08 14.81
N ILE A 476 -20.49 9.12 14.07
CA ILE A 476 -20.33 9.07 12.60
C ILE A 476 -19.00 8.36 12.23
N MET A 477 -17.98 8.53 13.07
CA MET A 477 -16.68 7.89 12.91
C MET A 477 -16.64 6.41 13.29
N ASN A 478 -17.74 5.87 13.77
CA ASN A 478 -17.92 4.42 13.89
C ASN A 478 -18.00 3.73 12.53
N TYR A 479 -18.14 4.49 11.43
CA TYR A 479 -17.98 3.99 10.07
C TYR A 479 -16.52 4.18 9.64
N SER A 480 -15.95 3.20 8.97
CA SER A 480 -14.67 3.39 8.30
C SER A 480 -14.77 4.52 7.28
N LEU A 481 -13.88 5.51 7.34
CA LEU A 481 -13.88 6.64 6.41
C LEU A 481 -13.54 6.24 4.97
N LEU A 482 -12.84 5.12 4.78
CA LEU A 482 -12.25 4.78 3.49
C LEU A 482 -12.62 3.39 3.01
N ARG A 483 -12.71 2.42 3.91
CA ARG A 483 -12.92 1.00 3.58
C ARG A 483 -13.39 0.22 4.80
N GLU A 484 -13.80 -1.02 4.59
CA GLU A 484 -14.14 -1.94 5.68
C GLU A 484 -13.05 -1.94 6.78
N PRO A 485 -13.43 -1.83 8.07
CA PRO A 485 -12.46 -1.77 9.14
C PRO A 485 -11.64 -3.05 9.24
N LEU A 486 -10.34 -2.88 9.49
CA LEU A 486 -9.43 -3.97 9.76
C LEU A 486 -9.47 -4.31 11.25
N ALA A 487 -9.53 -5.62 11.56
CA ALA A 487 -9.43 -6.15 12.90
C ALA A 487 -8.18 -7.03 13.05
N HIS A 488 -7.71 -7.16 14.28
CA HIS A 488 -6.62 -8.07 14.61
C HIS A 488 -7.18 -9.36 15.20
N PHE A 489 -6.56 -10.47 14.85
CA PHE A 489 -6.94 -11.82 15.26
C PHE A 489 -5.70 -12.49 15.85
N PHE A 490 -5.68 -12.63 17.17
CA PHE A 490 -4.63 -13.35 17.90
C PHE A 490 -4.98 -14.84 17.94
N VAL A 491 -4.08 -15.68 17.51
CA VAL A 491 -4.25 -17.14 17.50
C VAL A 491 -3.84 -17.69 18.86
N GLY A 492 -4.83 -17.94 19.72
CA GLY A 492 -4.66 -18.41 21.09
C GLY A 492 -5.76 -17.93 22.03
N GLY A 493 -5.78 -18.50 23.23
CA GLY A 493 -6.70 -18.16 24.30
C GLY A 493 -6.20 -17.02 25.21
N LYS A 494 -6.92 -16.77 26.29
CA LYS A 494 -6.56 -15.76 27.30
C LYS A 494 -5.23 -16.07 27.96
N ASP A 495 -4.97 -17.35 28.27
CA ASP A 495 -3.76 -17.79 28.96
C ASP A 495 -2.53 -17.62 28.06
N ASP A 496 -2.66 -17.92 26.76
CA ASP A 496 -1.61 -17.69 25.75
C ASP A 496 -1.28 -16.20 25.61
N LEU A 497 -2.32 -15.35 25.55
CA LEU A 497 -2.13 -13.91 25.45
C LEU A 497 -1.47 -13.33 26.72
N ALA A 498 -1.90 -13.79 27.91
CA ALA A 498 -1.37 -13.31 29.18
C ALA A 498 0.05 -13.82 29.49
N GLY A 499 0.39 -15.03 29.03
CA GLY A 499 1.71 -15.64 29.22
C GLY A 499 2.74 -15.32 28.18
N GLY A 500 2.32 -14.79 27.02
CA GLY A 500 3.21 -14.45 25.89
C GLY A 500 3.90 -13.12 26.08
N GLY A 501 5.17 -13.04 25.68
CA GLY A 501 5.85 -11.74 25.50
C GLY A 501 5.28 -10.97 24.30
N LEU A 502 5.54 -9.67 24.26
CA LEU A 502 4.98 -8.81 23.19
C LEU A 502 5.35 -9.31 21.79
N SER A 503 6.57 -9.78 21.59
CA SER A 503 7.03 -10.35 20.32
C SER A 503 6.20 -11.57 19.90
N GLU A 504 5.92 -12.47 20.84
CA GLU A 504 5.10 -13.66 20.58
C GLU A 504 3.65 -13.29 20.27
N ILE A 505 3.09 -12.34 21.00
CA ILE A 505 1.73 -11.84 20.77
C ILE A 505 1.60 -11.30 19.35
N ILE A 506 2.56 -10.50 18.90
CA ILE A 506 2.59 -9.94 17.54
C ILE A 506 2.74 -11.06 16.51
N ASP A 507 3.65 -12.01 16.73
CA ASP A 507 3.89 -13.14 15.83
C ASP A 507 2.63 -13.98 15.57
N ARG A 508 1.82 -14.17 16.61
CA ARG A 508 0.57 -14.96 16.57
C ARG A 508 -0.64 -14.14 16.13
N THR A 509 -0.47 -12.86 15.77
CA THR A 509 -1.58 -11.99 15.37
C THR A 509 -1.61 -11.80 13.85
N ALA A 510 -2.80 -11.92 13.26
CA ALA A 510 -3.09 -11.53 11.88
C ALA A 510 -3.94 -10.26 11.86
N THR A 511 -3.82 -9.46 10.79
CA THR A 511 -4.69 -8.31 10.54
C THR A 511 -5.47 -8.56 9.27
N TYR A 512 -6.80 -8.54 9.37
CA TYR A 512 -7.69 -8.79 8.25
C TYR A 512 -9.00 -8.00 8.40
N SER A 513 -9.86 -8.02 7.38
CA SER A 513 -11.20 -7.43 7.40
C SER A 513 -12.00 -7.91 8.63
N LEU A 514 -12.78 -7.02 9.22
CA LEU A 514 -13.66 -7.33 10.36
C LEU A 514 -14.65 -8.46 10.02
N SER A 515 -15.06 -8.62 8.75
CA SER A 515 -15.92 -9.70 8.29
C SER A 515 -15.37 -11.11 8.59
N LEU A 516 -14.07 -11.25 8.83
CA LEU A 516 -13.49 -12.52 9.27
C LEU A 516 -14.02 -12.94 10.65
N ALA A 517 -14.33 -12.01 11.55
CA ALA A 517 -14.89 -12.30 12.86
C ALA A 517 -16.23 -13.06 12.75
N GLU A 518 -17.11 -12.64 11.82
CA GLU A 518 -18.38 -13.33 11.57
C GLU A 518 -18.16 -14.78 11.11
N ARG A 519 -17.20 -15.00 10.21
CA ARG A 519 -16.86 -16.34 9.70
C ARG A 519 -16.21 -17.24 10.77
N LEU A 520 -15.54 -16.65 11.75
CA LEU A 520 -14.89 -17.35 12.85
C LEU A 520 -15.73 -17.35 14.15
N ARG A 521 -16.98 -16.90 14.14
CA ARG A 521 -17.83 -16.64 15.32
C ARG A 521 -17.76 -17.77 16.35
N GLU A 522 -17.90 -19.03 15.94
CA GLU A 522 -17.87 -20.20 16.83
C GLU A 522 -16.46 -20.55 17.34
N ARG A 523 -15.44 -19.91 16.81
CA ARG A 523 -14.02 -20.11 17.17
C ARG A 523 -13.43 -18.92 17.90
N LEU A 524 -14.23 -17.88 18.15
CA LEU A 524 -13.79 -16.72 18.92
C LEU A 524 -13.88 -17.01 20.41
N LEU A 525 -12.78 -16.85 21.12
CA LEU A 525 -12.64 -17.12 22.55
C LEU A 525 -12.75 -15.86 23.42
N GLY A 526 -12.66 -14.67 22.81
CA GLY A 526 -12.71 -13.40 23.52
C GLY A 526 -12.28 -12.21 22.67
N PHE A 527 -12.25 -11.04 23.31
CA PHE A 527 -11.79 -9.79 22.74
C PHE A 527 -10.96 -9.03 23.76
N ALA A 528 -9.82 -8.49 23.36
CA ALA A 528 -8.87 -7.86 24.27
C ALA A 528 -8.15 -6.68 23.61
N ALA A 529 -7.59 -5.80 24.43
CA ALA A 529 -6.63 -4.78 23.99
C ALA A 529 -5.25 -5.09 24.54
N VAL A 530 -4.24 -4.81 23.74
CA VAL A 530 -2.81 -4.93 24.06
C VAL A 530 -2.18 -3.54 24.03
N GLY A 531 -1.41 -3.21 25.05
CA GLY A 531 -0.66 -1.97 25.18
C GLY A 531 0.75 -2.22 25.72
N VAL A 532 1.53 -1.17 25.81
CA VAL A 532 2.90 -1.18 26.36
C VAL A 532 2.98 -0.22 27.52
N SER A 533 3.44 -0.70 28.67
CA SER A 533 3.79 0.13 29.83
C SER A 533 5.21 0.65 29.69
N GLU A 534 5.40 1.96 29.89
CA GLU A 534 6.73 2.62 29.84
C GLU A 534 7.61 2.32 31.07
N ASP A 535 7.00 1.86 32.18
CA ASP A 535 7.70 1.65 33.47
C ASP A 535 8.40 0.30 33.58
N LYS A 536 8.29 -0.59 32.58
CA LYS A 536 8.85 -1.94 32.65
C LYS A 536 10.23 -2.03 31.98
N ALA A 537 11.10 -2.85 32.59
CA ALA A 537 12.53 -2.90 32.25
C ALA A 537 12.84 -3.56 30.91
N SER A 538 11.90 -4.36 30.37
CA SER A 538 12.04 -4.98 29.05
C SER A 538 10.72 -4.88 28.27
N VAL A 539 10.81 -4.82 26.96
CA VAL A 539 9.64 -4.75 26.07
C VAL A 539 8.79 -6.04 26.17
N GLU A 540 9.42 -7.17 26.40
CA GLU A 540 8.71 -8.47 26.58
C GLU A 540 7.84 -8.46 27.84
N GLU A 541 8.28 -7.79 28.90
CA GLU A 541 7.51 -7.65 30.14
C GLU A 541 6.55 -6.46 30.12
N ALA A 542 6.69 -5.57 29.14
CA ALA A 542 5.91 -4.33 29.03
C ALA A 542 4.49 -4.52 28.52
N ALA A 543 4.12 -5.72 28.06
CA ALA A 543 2.77 -5.98 27.57
C ALA A 543 1.72 -5.80 28.68
N GLU A 544 0.78 -4.89 28.45
CA GLU A 544 -0.41 -4.68 29.27
C GLU A 544 -1.64 -5.16 28.51
N ILE A 545 -2.46 -5.99 29.14
CA ILE A 545 -3.62 -6.62 28.50
C ILE A 545 -4.90 -6.27 29.28
N VAL A 546 -5.91 -5.86 28.53
CA VAL A 546 -7.25 -5.61 29.07
C VAL A 546 -8.26 -6.44 28.30
N TYR A 547 -9.00 -7.30 29.00
CA TYR A 547 -10.03 -8.15 28.41
C TYR A 547 -11.38 -7.42 28.38
N TYR A 548 -12.16 -7.71 27.34
CA TYR A 548 -13.53 -7.25 27.22
C TYR A 548 -14.49 -8.24 27.93
N ASP A 549 -15.36 -7.70 28.76
CA ASP A 549 -16.28 -8.48 29.56
C ASP A 549 -17.71 -8.53 28.97
N GLY A 550 -17.95 -7.87 27.84
CA GLY A 550 -19.23 -7.85 27.14
C GLY A 550 -19.36 -8.93 26.07
N ASP A 551 -20.48 -8.90 25.35
CA ASP A 551 -20.69 -9.74 24.17
C ASP A 551 -19.67 -9.39 23.08
N LEU A 552 -19.20 -10.41 22.36
CA LEU A 552 -18.21 -10.23 21.29
C LEU A 552 -18.74 -9.25 20.23
N PRO A 553 -17.96 -8.23 19.89
CA PRO A 553 -18.38 -7.27 18.86
C PRO A 553 -18.34 -7.93 17.47
N MET A 554 -19.48 -7.96 16.78
CA MET A 554 -19.60 -8.66 15.51
C MET A 554 -19.89 -7.74 14.32
N ASP A 555 -20.20 -6.48 14.57
CA ASP A 555 -20.43 -5.44 13.59
C ASP A 555 -19.53 -4.23 13.85
N GLU A 556 -19.42 -3.32 12.87
CA GLU A 556 -18.53 -2.14 12.96
C GLU A 556 -18.81 -1.28 14.20
N ASN A 557 -20.08 -1.03 14.50
CA ASN A 557 -20.47 -0.18 15.64
C ASN A 557 -20.14 -0.81 16.99
N SER A 558 -20.39 -2.09 17.14
CA SER A 558 -20.05 -2.82 18.38
C SER A 558 -18.53 -2.96 18.53
N TYR A 559 -17.81 -3.20 17.41
CA TYR A 559 -16.35 -3.26 17.36
C TYR A 559 -15.72 -1.92 17.78
N ALA A 560 -16.17 -0.81 17.20
CA ALA A 560 -15.66 0.51 17.52
C ALA A 560 -15.90 0.88 19.00
N ARG A 561 -17.10 0.59 19.54
CA ARG A 561 -17.43 0.84 20.95
C ARG A 561 -16.60 0.00 21.90
N ALA A 562 -16.49 -1.31 21.64
CA ALA A 562 -15.70 -2.22 22.47
C ALA A 562 -14.21 -1.85 22.44
N SER A 563 -13.68 -1.55 21.26
CA SER A 563 -12.31 -1.08 21.07
C SER A 563 -12.03 0.20 21.85
N SER A 564 -12.89 1.21 21.70
CA SER A 564 -12.76 2.49 22.42
C SER A 564 -12.75 2.29 23.95
N HIS A 565 -13.64 1.43 24.46
CA HIS A 565 -13.72 1.11 25.87
C HIS A 565 -12.42 0.45 26.40
N LEU A 566 -11.90 -0.53 25.66
CA LEU A 566 -10.68 -1.25 26.06
C LEU A 566 -9.44 -0.36 26.00
N LEU A 567 -9.30 0.43 24.93
CA LEU A 567 -8.16 1.33 24.77
C LEU A 567 -8.15 2.42 25.83
N LYS A 568 -9.33 2.92 26.24
CA LYS A 568 -9.45 3.84 27.38
C LYS A 568 -8.98 3.20 28.68
N LYS A 569 -9.33 1.95 28.94
CA LYS A 569 -8.87 1.21 30.13
C LYS A 569 -7.35 1.01 30.15
N LEU A 570 -6.71 0.81 28.99
CA LEU A 570 -5.24 0.77 28.88
C LEU A 570 -4.62 2.10 29.29
N VAL A 571 -5.14 3.21 28.75
CA VAL A 571 -4.65 4.56 29.10
C VAL A 571 -4.84 4.86 30.60
N GLU A 572 -5.93 4.41 31.21
CA GLU A 572 -6.16 4.54 32.67
C GLU A 572 -5.15 3.71 33.51
N ARG A 573 -4.45 2.74 32.90
CA ARG A 573 -3.36 1.96 33.50
C ARG A 573 -1.96 2.46 33.14
N ASP A 574 -1.85 3.67 32.60
CA ASP A 574 -0.60 4.28 32.12
C ASP A 574 0.11 3.43 31.05
N ALA A 575 -0.67 2.65 30.27
CA ALA A 575 -0.16 1.90 29.13
C ALA A 575 -0.46 2.61 27.80
N ASN A 576 0.52 2.64 26.91
CA ASN A 576 0.33 3.12 25.54
C ASN A 576 -0.39 2.03 24.72
N PRO A 577 -1.62 2.27 24.20
CA PRO A 577 -2.34 1.30 23.41
C PRO A 577 -1.60 0.95 22.10
N LEU A 578 -1.54 -0.34 21.77
CA LEU A 578 -1.01 -0.82 20.50
C LEU A 578 -2.13 -1.22 19.54
N PHE A 579 -2.97 -2.17 19.97
CA PHE A 579 -4.09 -2.68 19.17
C PHE A 579 -5.15 -3.37 20.04
N VAL A 580 -6.31 -3.64 19.42
CA VAL A 580 -7.33 -4.55 19.95
C VAL A 580 -7.39 -5.80 19.10
N CYS A 581 -7.69 -6.96 19.67
CA CYS A 581 -7.74 -8.21 18.93
C CYS A 581 -8.84 -9.15 19.41
N TYR A 582 -9.36 -9.94 18.48
CA TYR A 582 -10.11 -11.16 18.80
C TYR A 582 -9.14 -12.26 19.21
N LEU A 583 -9.50 -13.04 20.20
CA LEU A 583 -8.82 -14.27 20.57
C LEU A 583 -9.45 -15.42 19.78
N VAL A 584 -8.65 -16.17 19.05
CA VAL A 584 -9.12 -17.21 18.14
C VAL A 584 -8.57 -18.55 18.57
N ASP A 585 -9.44 -19.56 18.63
CA ASP A 585 -9.04 -20.93 18.93
C ASP A 585 -7.95 -21.41 17.95
N GLU A 586 -6.88 -22.01 18.47
CA GLU A 586 -5.74 -22.47 17.67
C GLU A 586 -6.15 -23.46 16.57
N SER A 587 -7.19 -24.27 16.82
CA SER A 587 -7.69 -25.23 15.82
C SER A 587 -8.27 -24.57 14.57
N ALA A 588 -8.61 -23.28 14.64
CA ALA A 588 -9.09 -22.48 13.51
C ALA A 588 -7.96 -21.93 12.63
N TYR A 589 -6.71 -22.14 13.01
CA TYR A 589 -5.55 -21.63 12.28
C TYR A 589 -4.59 -22.76 11.88
N ASP A 590 -3.93 -22.58 10.76
CA ASP A 590 -2.90 -23.47 10.24
C ASP A 590 -1.71 -22.61 9.77
N SER A 591 -0.55 -22.77 10.41
CA SER A 591 0.65 -21.98 10.14
C SER A 591 1.15 -22.08 8.69
N GLY A 592 0.74 -23.12 7.96
CA GLY A 592 1.07 -23.28 6.54
C GLY A 592 0.06 -22.69 5.57
N VAL A 593 -1.15 -22.33 6.05
CA VAL A 593 -2.29 -22.00 5.17
C VAL A 593 -3.08 -20.78 5.64
N GLY A 594 -3.06 -20.43 6.94
CA GLY A 594 -3.86 -19.36 7.52
C GLY A 594 -5.16 -19.84 8.18
N PHE A 595 -6.17 -18.97 8.32
CA PHE A 595 -7.43 -19.31 8.97
C PHE A 595 -8.26 -20.30 8.17
N ARG A 596 -8.76 -21.30 8.88
CA ARG A 596 -9.72 -22.29 8.38
C ARG A 596 -11.15 -21.75 8.59
N ALA A 597 -11.49 -20.65 7.97
CA ALA A 597 -12.86 -20.19 7.92
C ALA A 597 -13.64 -21.11 6.97
N GLY A 598 -14.67 -21.76 7.49
CA GLY A 598 -15.46 -22.77 6.82
C GLY A 598 -16.17 -22.29 5.55
#